data_8cd6430cc7db6defcf3bac1f67e9c44e
#
_entry.id   8cd6430cc7db6defcf3bac1f67e9c44e
#
_cell.length_a   1.000
_cell.length_b   1.000
_cell.length_c   1.000
_cell.angle_alpha   90.00
_cell.angle_beta   90.00
_cell.angle_gamma   90.00
#
_symmetry.space_group_name_H-M   'P 1'
#
loop_
_entity.id
_entity.type
_entity.pdbx_description
1 polymer ?
#
loop_
_entity_poly.entity_id
_entity_poly.type
_entity_poly.pdbx_seq_one_letter_code
_entity_poly.pdbx_strand_id
1 'polypeptide(L)'
;MFYDLKDKKPKSSGENWVAPNATIIGDVTLEKNSSIWFNAVLRGDIENIFIGEGSNVQDGSVLHTDPGCPLKVGKDVTIGHMVMLHGCTIGDNSLIAVSYTHLTLPTKA
;
A
#
# COMPACT_ATOMS: atom_id res chain seq x y z
N MET A 1 6.53 -0.53 11.18
CA MET A 1 6.02 -1.02 12.46
C MET A 1 4.54 -1.32 12.35
N PHE A 2 4.11 -2.43 12.92
CA PHE A 2 2.74 -2.89 12.81
C PHE A 2 1.94 -2.50 14.05
N TYR A 3 0.71 -2.03 13.82
CA TYR A 3 -0.19 -1.67 14.91
C TYR A 3 -1.55 -2.33 14.73
N ASP A 4 -2.07 -2.91 15.78
CA ASP A 4 -3.45 -3.38 15.80
C ASP A 4 -4.38 -2.21 16.06
N LEU A 5 -5.56 -2.26 15.50
CA LEU A 5 -6.58 -1.27 15.72
C LEU A 5 -7.86 -1.99 16.13
N LYS A 6 -8.04 -2.19 17.43
CA LYS A 6 -9.10 -3.00 18.02
C LYS A 6 -8.99 -4.43 17.48
N ASP A 7 -10.00 -4.92 16.75
CA ASP A 7 -9.97 -6.26 16.20
C ASP A 7 -9.36 -6.33 14.80
N LYS A 8 -8.92 -5.18 14.27
CA LYS A 8 -8.27 -5.13 12.96
C LYS A 8 -6.77 -5.25 13.14
N LYS A 9 -6.18 -6.26 12.51
CA LYS A 9 -4.77 -6.57 12.68
C LYS A 9 -4.08 -6.75 11.35
N PRO A 10 -2.88 -6.19 11.19
CA PRO A 10 -2.11 -6.43 9.97
C PRO A 10 -1.75 -7.91 9.84
N LYS A 11 -1.80 -8.40 8.62
CA LYS A 11 -1.44 -9.78 8.30
C LYS A 11 -0.32 -9.77 7.27
N SER A 12 0.72 -10.52 7.55
CA SER A 12 1.87 -10.62 6.67
C SER A 12 2.15 -12.09 6.39
N SER A 13 2.54 -12.38 5.15
CA SER A 13 2.92 -13.75 4.78
C SER A 13 4.24 -14.17 5.44
N GLY A 14 4.98 -13.23 6.00
CA GLY A 14 6.28 -13.51 6.61
C GLY A 14 7.46 -13.33 5.67
N GLU A 15 7.21 -13.16 4.38
CA GLU A 15 8.27 -12.95 3.40
C GLU A 15 8.16 -11.55 2.82
N ASN A 16 8.11 -10.58 3.71
CA ASN A 16 7.98 -9.18 3.36
C ASN A 16 9.15 -8.39 3.91
N TRP A 17 9.40 -7.24 3.32
CA TRP A 17 10.31 -6.28 3.92
C TRP A 17 9.54 -5.01 4.25
N VAL A 18 9.60 -4.59 5.50
CA VAL A 18 8.92 -3.37 5.95
C VAL A 18 9.94 -2.50 6.66
N ALA A 19 10.09 -1.26 6.18
CA ALA A 19 11.04 -0.34 6.77
C ALA A 19 10.71 -0.07 8.24
N PRO A 20 11.72 0.14 9.09
CA PRO A 20 11.48 0.34 10.52
C PRO A 20 10.55 1.50 10.83
N ASN A 21 10.56 2.55 10.00
CA ASN A 21 9.71 3.71 10.22
C ASN A 21 8.48 3.77 9.31
N ALA A 22 8.19 2.69 8.61
CA ALA A 22 6.89 2.57 7.94
C ALA A 22 5.83 2.25 8.99
N THR A 23 4.62 2.72 8.77
CA THR A 23 3.51 2.48 9.67
C THR A 23 2.45 1.66 8.99
N ILE A 24 2.13 0.51 9.55
CA ILE A 24 1.10 -0.39 9.04
C ILE A 24 0.10 -0.60 10.15
N ILE A 25 -1.10 -0.09 9.97
CA ILE A 25 -2.09 -0.09 11.04
C ILE A 25 -3.44 -0.60 10.55
N GLY A 26 -4.03 -1.48 11.34
CA GLY A 26 -5.38 -1.96 11.11
C GLY A 26 -5.44 -3.11 10.12
N ASP A 27 -6.50 -3.13 9.31
CA ASP A 27 -6.79 -4.21 8.40
C ASP A 27 -5.94 -4.10 7.14
N VAL A 28 -4.72 -4.59 7.20
CA VAL A 28 -3.76 -4.55 6.09
C VAL A 28 -3.24 -5.96 5.86
N THR A 29 -3.22 -6.38 4.61
CA THR A 29 -2.70 -7.69 4.22
C THR A 29 -1.52 -7.50 3.28
N LEU A 30 -0.38 -8.05 3.66
CA LEU A 30 0.83 -8.01 2.84
C LEU A 30 1.13 -9.40 2.32
N GLU A 31 1.06 -9.56 1.00
CA GLU A 31 1.38 -10.82 0.37
C GLU A 31 2.89 -10.98 0.23
N LYS A 32 3.31 -12.19 -0.12
CA LYS A 32 4.72 -12.55 -0.12
C LYS A 32 5.52 -11.69 -1.11
N ASN A 33 6.75 -11.38 -0.74
CA ASN A 33 7.69 -10.57 -1.52
C ASN A 33 7.23 -9.14 -1.76
N SER A 34 6.25 -8.66 -0.98
CA SER A 34 5.91 -7.25 -1.01
C SER A 34 6.89 -6.47 -0.13
N SER A 35 7.02 -5.17 -0.38
CA SER A 35 7.90 -4.32 0.42
C SER A 35 7.26 -2.96 0.66
N ILE A 36 7.44 -2.47 1.88
CA ILE A 36 6.89 -1.18 2.30
C ILE A 36 8.08 -0.35 2.80
N TRP A 37 8.27 0.80 2.18
CA TRP A 37 9.50 1.55 2.34
C TRP A 37 9.38 2.67 3.37
N PHE A 38 10.43 3.48 3.50
CA PHE A 38 10.58 4.41 4.62
C PHE A 38 9.47 5.47 4.64
N ASN A 39 8.94 5.72 5.81
CA ASN A 39 7.90 6.73 6.05
C ASN A 39 6.57 6.46 5.33
N ALA A 40 6.39 5.31 4.74
CA ALA A 40 5.10 4.97 4.15
C ALA A 40 4.09 4.68 5.25
N VAL A 41 2.82 4.99 4.99
CA VAL A 41 1.73 4.77 5.94
C VAL A 41 0.62 4.00 5.23
N LEU A 42 0.31 2.84 5.77
CA LEU A 42 -0.82 2.03 5.30
C LEU A 42 -1.83 1.96 6.44
N ARG A 43 -2.93 2.68 6.28
CA ARG A 43 -3.91 2.79 7.34
C ARG A 43 -5.23 2.14 6.95
N GLY A 44 -5.42 0.89 7.35
CA GLY A 44 -6.64 0.14 7.08
C GLY A 44 -7.61 0.22 8.25
N ASP A 45 -8.05 1.42 8.56
CA ASP A 45 -8.93 1.64 9.70
C ASP A 45 -10.41 1.51 9.36
N ILE A 46 -10.78 1.51 8.10
CA ILE A 46 -12.17 1.41 7.66
C ILE A 46 -12.37 0.14 6.85
N GLU A 47 -11.62 -0.03 5.77
CA GLU A 47 -11.68 -1.21 4.92
C GLU A 47 -10.28 -1.81 4.77
N ASN A 48 -10.20 -2.97 4.15
CA ASN A 48 -8.92 -3.67 3.96
C ASN A 48 -8.02 -2.96 2.96
N ILE A 49 -6.72 -2.94 3.26
CA ILE A 49 -5.67 -2.61 2.29
C ILE A 49 -4.95 -3.92 1.98
N PHE A 50 -4.96 -4.29 0.71
CA PHE A 50 -4.34 -5.52 0.24
C PHE A 50 -3.17 -5.18 -0.68
N ILE A 51 -1.97 -5.65 -0.31
CA ILE A 51 -0.78 -5.45 -1.14
C ILE A 51 -0.39 -6.79 -1.74
N GLY A 52 -0.49 -6.89 -3.05
CA GLY A 52 -0.27 -8.12 -3.78
C GLY A 52 1.18 -8.57 -3.80
N GLU A 53 1.38 -9.80 -4.22
CA GLU A 53 2.69 -10.44 -4.28
C GLU A 53 3.65 -9.63 -5.15
N GLY A 54 4.87 -9.41 -4.66
CA GLY A 54 5.91 -8.71 -5.42
C GLY A 54 5.73 -7.21 -5.53
N SER A 55 4.68 -6.65 -4.97
CA SER A 55 4.41 -5.22 -5.08
C SER A 55 5.19 -4.43 -4.04
N ASN A 56 5.44 -3.15 -4.35
CA ASN A 56 6.15 -2.30 -3.42
C ASN A 56 5.44 -0.96 -3.25
N VAL A 57 5.52 -0.43 -2.03
CA VAL A 57 5.01 0.89 -1.67
C VAL A 57 6.21 1.69 -1.22
N GLN A 58 6.60 2.68 -2.00
CA GLN A 58 7.85 3.36 -1.78
C GLN A 58 7.71 4.54 -0.81
N ASP A 59 8.85 5.20 -0.59
CA ASP A 59 9.04 6.14 0.50
C ASP A 59 7.97 7.24 0.54
N GLY A 60 7.42 7.47 1.73
CA GLY A 60 6.51 8.58 1.98
C GLY A 60 5.10 8.43 1.43
N SER A 61 4.77 7.30 0.81
CA SER A 61 3.43 7.10 0.27
C SER A 61 2.41 6.84 1.38
N VAL A 62 1.17 7.26 1.13
CA VAL A 62 0.09 7.09 2.10
C VAL A 62 -1.07 6.38 1.43
N LEU A 63 -1.45 5.25 2.00
CA LEU A 63 -2.55 4.42 1.51
C LEU A 63 -3.65 4.36 2.56
N HIS A 64 -4.87 4.67 2.13
CA HIS A 64 -6.01 4.72 3.04
C HIS A 64 -7.24 4.15 2.34
N THR A 65 -8.31 3.98 3.09
CA THR A 65 -9.55 3.42 2.57
C THR A 65 -10.73 4.29 2.98
N ASP A 66 -11.83 4.13 2.25
CA ASP A 66 -13.08 4.81 2.56
C ASP A 66 -14.18 3.77 2.79
N PRO A 67 -15.29 4.14 3.43
CA PRO A 67 -16.37 3.18 3.67
C PRO A 67 -16.82 2.54 2.36
N GLY A 68 -16.86 1.23 2.32
CA GLY A 68 -17.23 0.46 1.13
C GLY A 68 -16.20 0.45 0.02
N CYS A 69 -15.03 1.06 0.24
CA CYS A 69 -13.99 1.20 -0.78
C CYS A 69 -12.65 0.68 -0.26
N PRO A 70 -12.43 -0.63 -0.29
CA PRO A 70 -11.12 -1.17 0.07
C PRO A 70 -10.08 -0.76 -0.97
N LEU A 71 -8.82 -0.84 -0.58
CA LEU A 71 -7.71 -0.56 -1.47
C LEU A 71 -7.02 -1.87 -1.81
N LYS A 72 -7.02 -2.21 -3.09
CA LYS A 72 -6.40 -3.46 -3.54
C LYS A 72 -5.31 -3.17 -4.54
N VAL A 73 -4.10 -3.52 -4.19
CA VAL A 73 -2.94 -3.41 -5.07
C VAL A 73 -2.63 -4.81 -5.59
N GLY A 74 -2.58 -4.96 -6.90
CA GLY A 74 -2.33 -6.25 -7.54
C GLY A 74 -0.92 -6.74 -7.38
N LYS A 75 -0.50 -7.66 -8.25
CA LYS A 75 0.85 -8.25 -8.21
C LYS A 75 1.83 -7.39 -8.99
N ASP A 76 3.06 -7.37 -8.51
CA ASP A 76 4.17 -6.71 -9.20
C ASP A 76 3.87 -5.25 -9.56
N VAL A 77 3.20 -4.56 -8.65
CA VAL A 77 2.87 -3.16 -8.80
C VAL A 77 3.93 -2.32 -8.09
N THR A 78 4.34 -1.24 -8.72
CA THR A 78 5.22 -0.26 -8.10
C THR A 78 4.42 0.99 -7.77
N ILE A 79 4.32 1.30 -6.49
CA ILE A 79 3.78 2.56 -6.03
C ILE A 79 4.97 3.43 -5.67
N GLY A 80 5.21 4.45 -6.48
CA GLY A 80 6.40 5.28 -6.34
C GLY A 80 6.39 6.15 -5.09
N HIS A 81 7.34 7.06 -5.02
CA HIS A 81 7.50 7.90 -3.84
C HIS A 81 6.38 8.92 -3.69
N MET A 82 5.98 9.19 -2.46
CA MET A 82 5.04 10.28 -2.14
C MET A 82 3.70 10.19 -2.87
N VAL A 83 3.23 8.99 -3.10
CA VAL A 83 1.93 8.75 -3.74
C VAL A 83 0.86 8.64 -2.66
N MET A 84 -0.30 9.23 -2.92
CA MET A 84 -1.44 9.06 -2.03
C MET A 84 -2.53 8.29 -2.77
N LEU A 85 -3.00 7.21 -2.16
CA LEU A 85 -4.09 6.41 -2.70
C LEU A 85 -5.20 6.26 -1.68
N HIS A 86 -6.42 6.37 -2.17
CA HIS A 86 -7.63 6.11 -1.40
C HIS A 86 -8.46 5.05 -2.11
N GLY A 87 -9.02 4.14 -1.37
CA GLY A 87 -9.96 3.12 -1.80
C GLY A 87 -10.09 2.93 -3.30
N CYS A 88 -9.23 2.12 -3.89
CA CYS A 88 -9.25 1.87 -5.32
C CYS A 88 -8.60 0.51 -5.61
N THR A 89 -8.66 0.09 -6.86
CA THR A 89 -8.02 -1.14 -7.28
C THR A 89 -6.96 -0.81 -8.32
N ILE A 90 -5.74 -1.26 -8.05
CA ILE A 90 -4.61 -1.09 -8.96
C ILE A 90 -4.34 -2.44 -9.61
N GLY A 91 -4.40 -2.50 -10.92
CA GLY A 91 -4.17 -3.75 -11.65
C GLY A 91 -2.73 -4.21 -11.60
N ASP A 92 -2.53 -5.49 -11.91
CA ASP A 92 -1.19 -6.10 -11.89
C ASP A 92 -0.23 -5.36 -12.81
N ASN A 93 1.03 -5.31 -12.43
CA ASN A 93 2.12 -4.75 -13.23
C ASN A 93 1.98 -3.24 -13.50
N SER A 94 1.20 -2.54 -12.71
CA SER A 94 1.02 -1.09 -12.86
C SER A 94 2.17 -0.32 -12.22
N LEU A 95 2.37 0.88 -12.69
CA LEU A 95 3.30 1.82 -12.09
C LEU A 95 2.54 3.10 -11.75
N ILE A 96 2.50 3.43 -10.47
CA ILE A 96 1.88 4.66 -10.00
C ILE A 96 3.00 5.60 -9.57
N ALA A 97 3.08 6.77 -10.19
CA ALA A 97 4.17 7.67 -9.92
C ALA A 97 3.71 9.12 -9.98
N VAL A 98 4.43 9.98 -9.27
CA VAL A 98 4.19 11.41 -9.27
C VAL A 98 5.47 12.11 -9.70
N SER A 99 5.33 13.06 -10.62
CA SER A 99 6.44 13.86 -11.07
C SER A 99 6.35 15.25 -10.46
N TYR A 100 7.48 15.87 -10.23
CA TYR A 100 7.49 17.23 -9.72
C TYR A 100 6.98 18.25 -10.72
N THR A 101 7.03 17.95 -11.98
CA THR A 101 6.59 18.88 -13.01
C THR A 101 5.15 18.67 -13.40
N HIS A 102 4.71 17.46 -13.40
CA HIS A 102 3.32 17.15 -13.71
C HIS A 102 3.06 15.68 -13.41
N LEU A 103 1.80 15.37 -13.36
CA LEU A 103 1.37 14.02 -13.09
C LEU A 103 1.57 13.16 -14.32
N THR A 104 2.16 12.03 -14.12
CA THR A 104 2.36 11.05 -15.17
C THR A 104 1.27 10.01 -15.07
N LEU A 105 0.55 9.84 -16.16
CA LEU A 105 -0.68 9.13 -16.07
C LEU A 105 -0.84 7.85 -16.77
N PRO A 106 0.05 7.26 -17.42
CA PRO A 106 -0.31 5.97 -17.97
C PRO A 106 -0.23 4.92 -16.90
N THR A 107 -1.29 4.82 -16.17
CA THR A 107 -1.40 3.79 -15.16
C THR A 107 -2.63 2.98 -15.46
N LYS A 108 -2.64 1.76 -14.95
CA LYS A 108 -3.77 0.88 -15.05
C LYS A 108 -4.35 0.68 -13.70
N ALA A 109 -5.09 1.64 -13.32
CA ALA A 109 -5.74 1.58 -12.03
C ALA A 109 -7.16 1.12 -12.15
#